data_b5d9c0075cb9a625a910ac1d087bc33c
#
_entry.id   b5d9c0075cb9a625a910ac1d087bc33c
#
_cell.length_a   1.000
_cell.length_b   1.000
_cell.length_c   1.000
_cell.angle_alpha   90.00
_cell.angle_beta   90.00
_cell.angle_gamma   90.00
#
_symmetry.space_group_name_H-M   'P 1'
#
loop_
_entity.id
_entity.type
_entity.pdbx_description
1 polymer ?
#
loop_
_entity_poly.entity_id
_entity_poly.type
_entity_poly.pdbx_seq_one_letter_code
_entity_poly.pdbx_strand_id
1 'polypeptide(L)'
;ERAAELTSQLLAFSCRSLVAPRILNLNQIVESTGRMLKRLIGEDIQLIMKEYEKLPPIVGDQGKLEQVLLNLAVNSRDAMPHGGRLIIETDLVTVTHGPHSEETALSPGEYSCLRVIDTGEGMSDDVQTRIFEPFFTTKEVGKGTGLGLSVVHGIVSQFGGSVSVDSTPGEGTRMTLYFPVAASGEEVAVPEVYPMDGRGSETLLLVEDDDAVRTISTI
;
A
#
# COMPACT_ATOMS: atom_id res chain seq x y z
N GLU A 1 1.32 24.00 -6.12
CA GLU A 1 1.98 22.73 -5.70
C GLU A 1 0.98 21.77 -5.03
N ARG A 2 0.22 22.17 -3.98
CA ARG A 2 -0.75 21.31 -3.28
C ARG A 2 -1.89 20.78 -4.14
N ALA A 3 -2.40 21.58 -5.10
CA ALA A 3 -3.46 21.14 -6.02
C ALA A 3 -2.96 20.06 -6.99
N ALA A 4 -1.71 20.18 -7.45
CA ALA A 4 -1.07 19.18 -8.30
C ALA A 4 -0.83 17.86 -7.56
N GLU A 5 -0.47 17.92 -6.28
CA GLU A 5 -0.27 16.75 -5.42
C GLU A 5 -1.61 16.03 -5.13
N LEU A 6 -2.68 16.77 -4.84
CA LEU A 6 -4.04 16.25 -4.70
C LEU A 6 -4.55 15.65 -6.02
N THR A 7 -4.29 16.30 -7.14
CA THR A 7 -4.70 15.80 -8.46
C THR A 7 -3.93 14.53 -8.82
N SER A 8 -2.62 14.48 -8.52
CA SER A 8 -1.80 13.27 -8.71
C SER A 8 -2.28 12.11 -7.84
N GLN A 9 -2.66 12.37 -6.58
CA GLN A 9 -3.21 11.35 -5.69
C GLN A 9 -4.61 10.87 -6.11
N LEU A 10 -5.46 11.79 -6.62
CA LEU A 10 -6.76 11.45 -7.20
C LEU A 10 -6.62 10.67 -8.51
N LEU A 11 -5.66 11.03 -9.35
CA LEU A 11 -5.35 10.29 -10.57
C LEU A 11 -4.79 8.91 -10.25
N ALA A 12 -3.93 8.77 -9.22
CA ALA A 12 -3.45 7.46 -8.75
C ALA A 12 -4.60 6.57 -8.22
N PHE A 13 -5.65 7.18 -7.65
CA PHE A 13 -6.87 6.47 -7.23
C PHE A 13 -7.77 6.11 -8.43
N SER A 14 -7.84 6.97 -9.44
CA SER A 14 -8.72 6.82 -10.62
C SER A 14 -8.08 6.04 -11.76
N CYS A 15 -6.76 6.12 -11.92
CA CYS A 15 -6.07 5.35 -12.95
C CYS A 15 -6.12 3.87 -12.59
N ARG A 16 -6.93 3.10 -13.32
CA ARG A 16 -6.67 1.68 -13.57
C ARG A 16 -5.35 1.59 -14.33
N SER A 17 -4.23 1.89 -13.66
CA SER A 17 -2.91 1.48 -14.15
C SER A 17 -3.05 0.02 -14.53
N LEU A 18 -2.64 -0.36 -15.72
CA LEU A 18 -2.54 -1.75 -16.15
C LEU A 18 -1.66 -2.44 -15.09
N VAL A 19 -2.33 -2.97 -14.05
CA VAL A 19 -1.65 -3.73 -12.99
C VAL A 19 -1.12 -4.96 -13.69
N ALA A 20 0.18 -5.10 -13.75
CA ALA A 20 0.83 -6.33 -14.20
C ALA A 20 1.15 -7.16 -12.95
N PRO A 21 0.20 -7.95 -12.42
CA PRO A 21 0.45 -8.77 -11.25
C PRO A 21 1.60 -9.73 -11.56
N ARG A 22 2.54 -9.82 -10.62
CA ARG A 22 3.71 -10.70 -10.70
C ARG A 22 3.86 -11.47 -9.41
N ILE A 23 4.58 -12.57 -9.47
CA ILE A 23 5.03 -13.28 -8.29
C ILE A 23 6.15 -12.46 -7.66
N LEU A 24 5.95 -12.04 -6.40
CA LEU A 24 6.82 -11.11 -5.69
C LEU A 24 7.20 -11.67 -4.32
N ASN A 25 8.41 -11.33 -3.86
CA ASN A 25 8.85 -11.57 -2.50
C ASN A 25 8.77 -10.26 -1.70
N LEU A 26 7.98 -10.24 -0.61
CA LEU A 26 7.81 -9.05 0.23
C LEU A 26 9.12 -8.59 0.86
N ASN A 27 10.05 -9.50 1.22
CA ASN A 27 11.34 -9.13 1.78
C ASN A 27 12.14 -8.26 0.80
N GLN A 28 12.16 -8.64 -0.49
CA GLN A 28 12.85 -7.84 -1.51
C GLN A 28 12.26 -6.43 -1.65
N ILE A 29 10.93 -6.31 -1.52
CA ILE A 29 10.25 -5.02 -1.59
C ILE A 29 10.59 -4.18 -0.35
N VAL A 30 10.57 -4.77 0.85
CA VAL A 30 10.94 -4.10 2.09
C VAL A 30 12.39 -3.63 2.04
N GLU A 31 13.33 -4.48 1.61
CA GLU A 31 14.74 -4.14 1.48
C GLU A 31 14.98 -3.02 0.46
N SER A 32 14.41 -3.14 -0.75
CA SER A 32 14.56 -2.12 -1.81
C SER A 32 14.01 -0.76 -1.41
N THR A 33 12.88 -0.75 -0.70
CA THR A 33 12.21 0.48 -0.24
C THR A 33 12.89 1.06 1.01
N GLY A 34 13.59 0.25 1.79
CA GLY A 34 14.16 0.63 3.10
C GLY A 34 15.03 1.88 3.08
N ARG A 35 15.86 2.07 2.03
CA ARG A 35 16.69 3.28 1.88
C ARG A 35 15.86 4.56 1.68
N MET A 36 14.76 4.45 0.95
CA MET A 36 13.83 5.56 0.73
C MET A 36 13.06 5.86 2.01
N LEU A 37 12.56 4.83 2.69
CA LEU A 37 11.86 4.95 3.97
C LEU A 37 12.70 5.68 5.01
N LYS A 38 13.99 5.32 5.15
CA LYS A 38 14.90 5.97 6.08
C LYS A 38 15.03 7.48 5.86
N ARG A 39 15.06 7.92 4.59
CA ARG A 39 15.10 9.35 4.26
C ARG A 39 13.76 10.05 4.55
N LEU A 40 12.66 9.36 4.38
CA LEU A 40 11.31 9.91 4.49
C LEU A 40 10.88 10.09 5.96
N ILE A 41 11.28 9.16 6.85
CA ILE A 41 10.91 9.22 8.28
C ILE A 41 11.80 10.17 9.09
N GLY A 42 12.99 10.54 8.58
CA GLY A 42 13.93 11.41 9.27
C GLY A 42 14.88 10.68 10.23
N GLU A 43 15.77 11.44 10.87
CA GLU A 43 16.82 10.90 11.75
C GLU A 43 16.31 10.61 13.17
N ASP A 44 15.21 11.24 13.58
CA ASP A 44 14.63 11.11 14.92
C ASP A 44 13.87 9.79 15.11
N ILE A 45 13.61 9.04 14.03
CA ILE A 45 12.89 7.76 14.06
C ILE A 45 13.83 6.62 13.70
N GLN A 46 13.96 5.66 14.61
CA GLN A 46 14.74 4.45 14.36
C GLN A 46 13.96 3.48 13.48
N LEU A 47 14.44 3.21 12.26
CA LEU A 47 13.91 2.16 11.38
C LEU A 47 14.53 0.82 11.74
N ILE A 48 13.69 -0.17 12.00
CA ILE A 48 14.06 -1.57 12.29
C ILE A 48 13.34 -2.46 11.28
N MET A 49 14.08 -3.29 10.55
CA MET A 49 13.52 -4.27 9.62
C MET A 49 13.82 -5.67 10.14
N LYS A 50 12.80 -6.55 10.14
CA LYS A 50 12.89 -7.94 10.55
C LYS A 50 12.22 -8.80 9.48
N GLU A 51 12.99 -9.68 8.88
CA GLU A 51 12.56 -10.49 7.76
C GLU A 51 12.41 -11.96 8.16
N TYR A 52 11.31 -12.57 7.72
CA TYR A 52 11.13 -14.01 7.79
C TYR A 52 11.90 -14.67 6.64
N GLU A 53 12.96 -15.46 6.94
CA GLU A 53 13.91 -15.98 5.95
C GLU A 53 13.28 -16.74 4.77
N LYS A 54 12.23 -17.51 5.04
CA LYS A 54 11.58 -18.37 4.03
C LYS A 54 10.16 -17.90 3.72
N LEU A 55 9.98 -16.59 3.58
CA LEU A 55 8.68 -16.03 3.28
C LEU A 55 8.20 -16.50 1.90
N PRO A 56 7.04 -17.16 1.81
CA PRO A 56 6.46 -17.54 0.53
C PRO A 56 6.12 -16.31 -0.33
N PRO A 57 6.23 -16.44 -1.66
CA PRO A 57 5.88 -15.35 -2.57
C PRO A 57 4.38 -15.07 -2.59
N ILE A 58 4.03 -13.87 -3.02
CA ILE A 58 2.66 -13.41 -3.21
C ILE A 58 2.43 -12.97 -4.66
N VAL A 59 1.17 -12.85 -5.07
CA VAL A 59 0.80 -12.19 -6.33
C VAL A 59 0.54 -10.72 -6.06
N GLY A 60 1.22 -9.81 -6.75
CA GLY A 60 1.08 -8.38 -6.52
C GLY A 60 1.72 -7.52 -7.60
N ASP A 61 1.77 -6.22 -7.33
CA ASP A 61 2.49 -5.22 -8.12
C ASP A 61 3.49 -4.50 -7.21
N GLN A 62 4.75 -4.48 -7.62
CA GLN A 62 5.84 -3.92 -6.81
C GLN A 62 5.60 -2.45 -6.49
N GLY A 63 5.24 -1.64 -7.49
CA GLY A 63 5.05 -0.20 -7.29
C GLY A 63 3.88 0.10 -6.34
N LYS A 64 2.81 -0.71 -6.40
CA LYS A 64 1.69 -0.58 -5.46
C LYS A 64 2.08 -0.99 -4.04
N LEU A 65 2.88 -2.03 -3.87
CA LEU A 65 3.36 -2.44 -2.55
C LEU A 65 4.37 -1.44 -1.96
N GLU A 66 5.22 -0.85 -2.79
CA GLU A 66 6.08 0.27 -2.38
C GLU A 66 5.23 1.48 -1.93
N GLN A 67 4.15 1.80 -2.65
CA GLN A 67 3.19 2.85 -2.27
C GLN A 67 2.53 2.55 -0.92
N VAL A 68 2.17 1.29 -0.66
CA VAL A 68 1.64 0.86 0.64
C VAL A 68 2.64 1.16 1.76
N LEU A 69 3.90 0.74 1.59
CA LEU A 69 4.96 0.98 2.58
C LEU A 69 5.19 2.47 2.82
N LEU A 70 5.21 3.29 1.76
CA LEU A 70 5.38 4.74 1.87
C LEU A 70 4.22 5.39 2.63
N ASN A 71 2.97 5.03 2.32
CA ASN A 71 1.80 5.56 3.01
C ASN A 71 1.81 5.21 4.50
N LEU A 72 2.15 3.98 4.85
CA LEU A 72 2.25 3.56 6.25
C LEU A 72 3.38 4.27 6.98
N ALA A 73 4.56 4.38 6.36
CA ALA A 73 5.70 5.07 6.97
C ALA A 73 5.47 6.58 7.19
N VAL A 74 4.78 7.26 6.26
CA VAL A 74 4.38 8.66 6.43
C VAL A 74 3.41 8.82 7.59
N ASN A 75 2.41 7.93 7.70
CA ASN A 75 1.46 7.96 8.79
C ASN A 75 2.13 7.71 10.14
N SER A 76 3.02 6.72 10.21
CA SER A 76 3.78 6.42 11.42
C SER A 76 4.70 7.58 11.82
N ARG A 77 5.40 8.21 10.85
CA ARG A 77 6.22 9.40 11.13
C ARG A 77 5.38 10.53 11.72
N ASP A 78 4.23 10.80 11.13
CA ASP A 78 3.35 11.88 11.56
C ASP A 78 2.75 11.62 12.96
N ALA A 79 2.60 10.33 13.34
CA ALA A 79 2.19 9.91 14.68
C ALA A 79 3.35 9.95 15.72
N MET A 80 4.59 10.19 15.30
CA MET A 80 5.79 10.24 16.15
C MET A 80 6.49 11.60 16.10
N PRO A 81 5.82 12.71 16.48
CA PRO A 81 6.39 14.07 16.35
C PRO A 81 7.64 14.30 17.21
N HIS A 82 7.87 13.46 18.19
CA HIS A 82 9.03 13.53 19.09
C HIS A 82 10.04 12.40 18.85
N GLY A 83 9.98 11.77 17.66
CA GLY A 83 10.79 10.60 17.34
C GLY A 83 10.19 9.32 17.91
N GLY A 84 10.88 8.19 17.67
CA GLY A 84 10.40 6.88 18.11
C GLY A 84 11.02 5.74 17.31
N ARG A 85 10.26 4.66 17.17
CA ARG A 85 10.68 3.47 16.42
C ARG A 85 9.61 3.08 15.41
N LEU A 86 10.05 2.84 14.19
CA LEU A 86 9.26 2.23 13.13
C LEU A 86 9.83 0.85 12.84
N ILE A 87 9.03 -0.18 13.07
CA ILE A 87 9.43 -1.57 12.87
C ILE A 87 8.64 -2.11 11.68
N ILE A 88 9.34 -2.66 10.69
CA ILE A 88 8.74 -3.34 9.54
C ILE A 88 9.14 -4.81 9.64
N GLU A 89 8.14 -5.67 9.77
CA GLU A 89 8.34 -7.11 9.94
C GLU A 89 7.62 -7.87 8.82
N THR A 90 8.25 -8.93 8.33
CA THR A 90 7.57 -9.94 7.51
C THR A 90 7.43 -11.23 8.29
N ASP A 91 6.34 -11.97 8.04
CA ASP A 91 6.04 -13.21 8.75
C ASP A 91 5.15 -14.13 7.89
N LEU A 92 5.12 -15.41 8.22
CA LEU A 92 4.20 -16.38 7.67
C LEU A 92 3.13 -16.73 8.72
N VAL A 93 1.87 -16.51 8.36
CA VAL A 93 0.73 -16.79 9.25
C VAL A 93 -0.19 -17.82 8.61
N THR A 94 -0.52 -18.85 9.36
CA THR A 94 -1.54 -19.83 8.99
C THR A 94 -2.85 -19.49 9.69
N VAL A 95 -3.87 -19.14 8.92
CA VAL A 95 -5.24 -18.91 9.41
C VAL A 95 -5.99 -20.21 9.34
N THR A 96 -6.52 -20.65 10.51
CA THR A 96 -7.38 -21.83 10.63
C THR A 96 -8.81 -21.40 10.93
N HIS A 97 -9.79 -22.30 10.77
CA HIS A 97 -11.16 -22.02 11.22
C HIS A 97 -11.18 -21.74 12.72
N GLY A 98 -11.68 -20.58 13.13
CA GLY A 98 -11.75 -20.17 14.54
C GLY A 98 -12.04 -18.70 14.74
N PRO A 99 -12.08 -18.20 15.99
CA PRO A 99 -12.41 -16.81 16.32
C PRO A 99 -11.55 -15.78 15.58
N HIS A 100 -10.28 -16.08 15.36
CA HIS A 100 -9.37 -15.17 14.63
C HIS A 100 -9.72 -14.99 13.16
N SER A 101 -10.39 -15.96 12.51
CA SER A 101 -10.85 -15.80 11.13
C SER A 101 -12.06 -14.88 11.03
N GLU A 102 -12.86 -14.78 12.08
CA GLU A 102 -14.00 -13.87 12.16
C GLU A 102 -13.55 -12.42 12.36
N GLU A 103 -12.52 -12.18 13.18
CA GLU A 103 -11.98 -10.83 13.43
C GLU A 103 -11.25 -10.25 12.20
N THR A 104 -10.59 -11.09 11.40
CA THR A 104 -9.80 -10.63 10.24
C THR A 104 -10.55 -10.76 8.91
N ALA A 105 -11.73 -11.38 8.87
CA ALA A 105 -12.48 -11.76 7.67
C ALA A 105 -11.63 -12.56 6.65
N LEU A 106 -10.58 -13.26 7.12
CA LEU A 106 -9.70 -14.07 6.29
C LEU A 106 -10.23 -15.49 6.14
N SER A 107 -10.14 -16.02 4.94
CA SER A 107 -10.37 -17.46 4.69
C SER A 107 -9.23 -18.28 5.28
N PRO A 108 -9.47 -19.53 5.71
CA PRO A 108 -8.40 -20.42 6.13
C PRO A 108 -7.37 -20.62 5.04
N GLY A 109 -6.08 -20.53 5.39
CA GLY A 109 -4.97 -20.63 4.45
C GLY A 109 -3.67 -20.06 5.01
N GLU A 110 -2.62 -20.07 4.19
CA GLU A 110 -1.34 -19.47 4.51
C GLU A 110 -1.24 -18.06 3.91
N TYR A 111 -0.73 -17.13 4.69
CA TYR A 111 -0.59 -15.73 4.33
C TYR A 111 0.83 -15.25 4.61
N SER A 112 1.46 -14.67 3.62
CA SER A 112 2.64 -13.85 3.83
C SER A 112 2.20 -12.50 4.37
N CYS A 113 2.70 -12.14 5.55
CA CYS A 113 2.29 -10.94 6.27
C CYS A 113 3.37 -9.86 6.23
N LEU A 114 2.92 -8.62 6.13
CA LEU A 114 3.72 -7.43 6.33
C LEU A 114 3.16 -6.67 7.52
N ARG A 115 3.96 -6.48 8.58
CA ARG A 115 3.60 -5.67 9.74
C ARG A 115 4.38 -4.38 9.76
N VAL A 116 3.68 -3.29 9.99
CA VAL A 116 4.28 -1.97 10.21
C VAL A 116 3.84 -1.51 11.60
N ILE A 117 4.81 -1.33 12.49
CA ILE A 117 4.59 -1.05 13.92
C ILE A 117 5.31 0.23 14.28
N ASP A 118 4.60 1.20 14.82
CA ASP A 118 5.18 2.43 15.34
C ASP A 118 4.95 2.57 16.86
N THR A 119 5.74 3.43 17.47
CA THR A 119 5.60 3.80 18.89
C THR A 119 5.03 5.20 19.03
N GLY A 120 4.12 5.57 18.15
CA GLY A 120 3.51 6.89 18.10
C GLY A 120 2.36 7.08 19.08
N GLU A 121 1.55 8.11 18.82
CA GLU A 121 0.43 8.50 19.70
C GLU A 121 -0.70 7.47 19.77
N GLY A 122 -0.74 6.53 18.83
CA GLY A 122 -1.82 5.54 18.75
C GLY A 122 -3.18 6.15 18.40
N MET A 123 -4.22 5.31 18.46
CA MET A 123 -5.58 5.68 18.06
C MET A 123 -6.61 5.10 19.02
N SER A 124 -7.68 5.85 19.27
CA SER A 124 -8.87 5.36 19.99
C SER A 124 -9.69 4.40 19.11
N ASP A 125 -10.55 3.58 19.73
CA ASP A 125 -11.42 2.63 19.03
C ASP A 125 -12.31 3.33 17.98
N ASP A 126 -12.87 4.50 18.32
CA ASP A 126 -13.70 5.29 17.40
C ASP A 126 -12.93 5.72 16.14
N VAL A 127 -11.64 6.03 16.29
CA VAL A 127 -10.78 6.38 15.16
C VAL A 127 -10.47 5.13 14.35
N GLN A 128 -10.10 4.00 14.99
CA GLN A 128 -9.75 2.75 14.33
C GLN A 128 -10.87 2.24 13.41
N THR A 129 -12.13 2.39 13.79
CA THR A 129 -13.29 1.97 12.96
C THR A 129 -13.41 2.74 11.65
N ARG A 130 -12.81 3.94 11.57
CA ARG A 130 -12.99 4.89 10.45
C ARG A 130 -11.74 5.13 9.62
N ILE A 131 -10.58 4.63 10.03
CA ILE A 131 -9.29 4.98 9.40
C ILE A 131 -9.20 4.62 7.92
N PHE A 132 -10.00 3.67 7.44
CA PHE A 132 -10.04 3.26 6.04
C PHE A 132 -11.10 3.99 5.21
N GLU A 133 -11.92 4.86 5.85
CA GLU A 133 -12.86 5.72 5.12
C GLU A 133 -12.08 6.75 4.29
N PRO A 134 -12.37 6.89 2.99
CA PRO A 134 -11.74 7.93 2.18
C PRO A 134 -11.99 9.33 2.78
N PHE A 135 -10.95 10.17 2.77
CA PHE A 135 -10.95 11.53 3.31
C PHE A 135 -11.05 11.65 4.83
N PHE A 136 -11.14 10.55 5.58
CA PHE A 136 -11.08 10.59 7.03
C PHE A 136 -9.68 10.93 7.51
N THR A 137 -9.56 11.92 8.38
CA THR A 137 -8.30 12.34 9.01
C THR A 137 -8.54 12.98 10.35
N THR A 138 -7.67 12.71 11.32
CA THR A 138 -7.60 13.37 12.62
C THR A 138 -6.64 14.57 12.63
N LYS A 139 -5.89 14.77 11.54
CA LYS A 139 -4.94 15.87 11.39
C LYS A 139 -5.65 17.18 11.11
N GLU A 140 -5.00 18.29 11.46
CA GLU A 140 -5.52 19.65 11.17
C GLU A 140 -5.83 19.84 9.69
N VAL A 141 -6.81 20.70 9.41
CA VAL A 141 -7.23 21.00 8.04
C VAL A 141 -6.03 21.42 7.18
N GLY A 142 -5.82 20.69 6.11
CA GLY A 142 -4.70 20.92 5.16
C GLY A 142 -3.39 20.21 5.48
N LYS A 143 -3.28 19.46 6.58
CA LYS A 143 -2.11 18.64 6.92
C LYS A 143 -2.26 17.16 6.59
N GLY A 144 -3.47 16.70 6.31
CA GLY A 144 -3.75 15.32 5.92
C GLY A 144 -4.76 15.26 4.78
N THR A 145 -4.54 14.38 3.81
CA THR A 145 -5.49 14.15 2.70
C THR A 145 -6.60 13.18 3.07
N GLY A 146 -6.41 12.36 4.11
CA GLY A 146 -7.32 11.28 4.48
C GLY A 146 -7.39 10.14 3.46
N LEU A 147 -6.48 10.09 2.47
CA LEU A 147 -6.48 9.07 1.42
C LEU A 147 -5.45 7.96 1.64
N GLY A 148 -4.42 8.18 2.46
CA GLY A 148 -3.30 7.24 2.59
C GLY A 148 -3.72 5.82 3.01
N LEU A 149 -4.51 5.70 4.07
CA LEU A 149 -4.94 4.38 4.57
C LEU A 149 -6.05 3.74 3.72
N SER A 150 -6.94 4.52 3.11
CA SER A 150 -7.92 3.99 2.14
C SER A 150 -7.25 3.43 0.89
N VAL A 151 -6.15 4.07 0.42
CA VAL A 151 -5.31 3.53 -0.66
C VAL A 151 -4.63 2.23 -0.24
N VAL A 152 -4.08 2.16 0.97
CA VAL A 152 -3.49 0.92 1.52
C VAL A 152 -4.52 -0.22 1.51
N HIS A 153 -5.70 0.02 2.06
CA HIS A 153 -6.78 -0.96 2.10
C HIS A 153 -7.20 -1.41 0.69
N GLY A 154 -7.37 -0.46 -0.25
CA GLY A 154 -7.73 -0.76 -1.64
C GLY A 154 -6.69 -1.61 -2.36
N ILE A 155 -5.39 -1.30 -2.19
CA ILE A 155 -4.31 -2.07 -2.81
C ILE A 155 -4.25 -3.49 -2.24
N VAL A 156 -4.31 -3.64 -0.91
CA VAL A 156 -4.25 -4.97 -0.27
C VAL A 156 -5.46 -5.82 -0.69
N SER A 157 -6.66 -5.25 -0.68
CA SER A 157 -7.89 -5.92 -1.13
C SER A 157 -7.84 -6.33 -2.60
N GLN A 158 -7.21 -5.51 -3.46
CA GLN A 158 -7.03 -5.82 -4.89
C GLN A 158 -6.21 -7.09 -5.11
N PHE A 159 -5.28 -7.41 -4.20
CA PHE A 159 -4.46 -8.62 -4.23
C PHE A 159 -5.05 -9.77 -3.40
N GLY A 160 -6.35 -9.70 -3.06
CA GLY A 160 -7.04 -10.74 -2.28
C GLY A 160 -6.61 -10.79 -0.81
N GLY A 161 -5.93 -9.76 -0.34
CA GLY A 161 -5.47 -9.64 1.02
C GLY A 161 -6.44 -8.94 1.97
N SER A 162 -6.05 -8.81 3.22
CA SER A 162 -6.77 -8.08 4.27
C SER A 162 -5.83 -7.25 5.10
N VAL A 163 -6.37 -6.23 5.77
CA VAL A 163 -5.63 -5.35 6.69
C VAL A 163 -6.29 -5.39 8.05
N SER A 164 -5.49 -5.61 9.10
CA SER A 164 -5.93 -5.40 10.47
C SER A 164 -5.14 -4.28 11.14
N VAL A 165 -5.78 -3.62 12.09
CA VAL A 165 -5.17 -2.57 12.92
C VAL A 165 -5.33 -2.95 14.39
N ASP A 166 -4.27 -2.74 15.15
CA ASP A 166 -4.22 -2.86 16.60
C ASP A 166 -3.49 -1.62 17.12
N SER A 167 -4.18 -0.79 17.87
CA SER A 167 -3.66 0.50 18.32
C SER A 167 -4.23 0.88 19.68
N THR A 168 -3.37 1.42 20.54
CA THR A 168 -3.74 1.94 21.85
C THR A 168 -3.24 3.38 21.98
N PRO A 169 -4.06 4.34 22.43
CA PRO A 169 -3.60 5.70 22.67
C PRO A 169 -2.37 5.73 23.57
N GLY A 170 -1.29 6.37 23.11
CA GLY A 170 -0.01 6.48 23.81
C GLY A 170 0.94 5.30 23.70
N GLU A 171 0.54 4.18 23.09
CA GLU A 171 1.39 2.98 22.91
C GLU A 171 1.85 2.75 21.48
N GLY A 172 1.20 3.43 20.52
CA GLY A 172 1.49 3.32 19.08
C GLY A 172 0.48 2.50 18.30
N THR A 173 0.86 2.13 17.08
CA THR A 173 -0.02 1.42 16.15
C THR A 173 0.71 0.23 15.52
N ARG A 174 -0.01 -0.88 15.38
CA ARG A 174 0.39 -2.04 14.57
C ARG A 174 -0.60 -2.22 13.42
N MET A 175 -0.10 -2.08 12.20
CA MET A 175 -0.84 -2.42 10.99
C MET A 175 -0.33 -3.76 10.47
N THR A 176 -1.22 -4.72 10.29
CA THR A 176 -0.88 -6.05 9.74
C THR A 176 -1.60 -6.24 8.41
N LEU A 177 -0.84 -6.46 7.36
CA LEU A 177 -1.31 -6.71 6.01
C LEU A 177 -1.10 -8.19 5.70
N TYR A 178 -2.16 -8.87 5.29
CA TYR A 178 -2.15 -10.28 4.95
C TYR A 178 -2.29 -10.44 3.45
N PHE A 179 -1.39 -11.19 2.84
CA PHE A 179 -1.43 -11.51 1.42
C PHE A 179 -1.48 -13.02 1.24
N PRO A 180 -2.45 -13.55 0.46
CA PRO A 180 -2.47 -14.98 0.16
C PRO A 180 -1.15 -15.43 -0.45
N VAL A 181 -0.63 -16.57 -0.01
CA VAL A 181 0.56 -17.17 -0.63
C VAL A 181 0.24 -17.56 -2.05
N ALA A 182 1.12 -17.21 -3.00
CA ALA A 182 0.99 -17.63 -4.39
C ALA A 182 1.05 -19.15 -4.50
N ALA A 183 0.10 -19.77 -5.19
CA ALA A 183 0.12 -21.20 -5.41
C ALA A 183 1.37 -21.62 -6.20
N SER A 184 2.01 -22.73 -5.80
CA SER A 184 3.15 -23.27 -6.54
C SER A 184 2.72 -23.67 -7.94
N GLY A 185 3.17 -22.93 -8.96
CA GLY A 185 2.82 -23.19 -10.36
C GLY A 185 1.79 -22.21 -10.96
N GLU A 186 1.32 -21.21 -10.23
CA GLU A 186 0.64 -20.09 -10.88
C GLU A 186 1.62 -19.36 -11.81
N GLU A 187 1.56 -19.70 -13.09
CA GLU A 187 1.91 -18.73 -14.11
C GLU A 187 0.87 -17.60 -13.96
N VAL A 188 1.27 -16.52 -13.32
CA VAL A 188 0.48 -15.29 -13.39
C VAL A 188 0.36 -15.01 -14.89
N ALA A 189 -0.84 -15.15 -15.43
CA ALA A 189 -1.12 -14.78 -16.80
C ALA A 189 -0.71 -13.30 -16.94
N VAL A 190 0.51 -13.09 -17.38
CA VAL A 190 0.92 -11.76 -17.84
C VAL A 190 -0.09 -11.46 -18.94
N PRO A 191 -0.86 -10.36 -18.84
CA PRO A 191 -1.72 -9.99 -19.96
C PRO A 191 -0.81 -10.04 -21.19
N GLU A 192 -1.13 -10.90 -22.14
CA GLU A 192 -0.39 -10.94 -23.38
C GLU A 192 -0.40 -9.50 -23.88
N VAL A 193 0.77 -8.87 -23.84
CA VAL A 193 0.99 -7.64 -24.57
C VAL A 193 0.90 -8.09 -26.00
N TYR A 194 -0.30 -8.06 -26.56
CA TYR A 194 -0.48 -8.20 -28.00
C TYR A 194 0.48 -7.18 -28.59
N PRO A 195 1.45 -7.58 -29.43
CA PRO A 195 2.24 -6.60 -30.15
C PRO A 195 1.21 -5.71 -30.83
N MET A 196 1.11 -4.46 -30.35
CA MET A 196 0.28 -3.48 -31.02
C MET A 196 0.93 -3.29 -32.38
N ASP A 197 0.41 -4.02 -33.36
CA ASP A 197 0.61 -3.63 -34.74
C ASP A 197 0.03 -2.22 -34.82
N GLY A 198 0.92 -1.20 -34.87
CA GLY A 198 0.58 0.20 -34.66
C GLY A 198 -0.33 0.84 -35.72
N ARG A 199 -1.29 0.05 -36.24
CA ARG A 199 -2.30 0.47 -37.20
C ARG A 199 -3.68 0.07 -36.69
N GLY A 200 -4.23 0.93 -35.85
CA GLY A 200 -5.65 0.90 -35.52
C GLY A 200 -6.49 1.57 -36.61
N SER A 201 -7.72 1.12 -36.79
CA SER A 201 -8.74 1.77 -37.61
C SER A 201 -9.73 2.57 -36.77
N GLU A 202 -9.48 2.64 -35.45
CA GLU A 202 -10.34 3.29 -34.49
C GLU A 202 -10.19 4.80 -34.57
N THR A 203 -11.31 5.50 -34.36
CA THR A 203 -11.29 6.95 -34.22
C THR A 203 -11.14 7.31 -32.77
N LEU A 204 -10.07 8.01 -32.42
CA LEU A 204 -9.82 8.52 -31.07
C LEU A 204 -10.25 9.99 -31.00
N LEU A 205 -11.07 10.34 -29.99
CA LEU A 205 -11.34 11.71 -29.62
C LEU A 205 -10.34 12.14 -28.54
N LEU A 206 -9.42 13.03 -28.91
CA LEU A 206 -8.52 13.67 -27.94
C LEU A 206 -9.10 15.01 -27.52
N VAL A 207 -9.36 15.20 -26.23
CA VAL A 207 -9.79 16.46 -25.63
C VAL A 207 -8.68 16.94 -24.71
N GLU A 208 -8.01 18.00 -25.10
CA GLU A 208 -6.87 18.59 -24.39
C GLU A 208 -6.97 20.12 -24.52
N ASP A 209 -6.89 20.83 -23.39
CA ASP A 209 -7.00 22.29 -23.30
C ASP A 209 -5.65 22.99 -23.46
N ASP A 210 -4.52 22.28 -23.26
CA ASP A 210 -3.18 22.81 -23.52
C ASP A 210 -2.76 22.55 -24.97
N ASP A 211 -2.53 23.61 -25.75
CA ASP A 211 -2.14 23.54 -27.16
C ASP A 211 -0.80 22.81 -27.37
N ALA A 212 0.14 22.94 -26.46
CA ALA A 212 1.45 22.27 -26.56
C ALA A 212 1.32 20.77 -26.34
N VAL A 213 0.53 20.35 -25.34
CA VAL A 213 0.25 18.94 -25.05
C VAL A 213 -0.57 18.32 -26.18
N ARG A 214 -1.58 19.03 -26.71
CA ARG A 214 -2.38 18.56 -27.85
C ARG A 214 -1.52 18.31 -29.09
N THR A 215 -0.58 19.21 -29.39
CA THR A 215 0.31 19.07 -30.55
C THR A 215 1.22 17.84 -30.46
N ILE A 216 1.74 17.52 -29.24
CA ILE A 216 2.62 16.35 -29.03
C ILE A 216 1.80 15.04 -29.12
N SER A 217 0.54 15.07 -28.69
CA SER A 217 -0.31 13.87 -28.64
C SER A 217 -0.93 13.50 -30.00
N THR A 218 -0.78 14.35 -31.04
CA THR A 218 -1.31 14.13 -32.41
C THR A 218 -0.25 13.72 -33.42
N ILE A 219 1.01 13.49 -32.97
CA ILE A 219 2.12 12.98 -33.80
C ILE A 219 2.17 11.46 -33.68
#